data_7a4bb447a808e7815aca6a4e479fa0d6
#
_entry.id   7a4bb447a808e7815aca6a4e479fa0d6
#
_cell.length_a   1.000
_cell.length_b   1.000
_cell.length_c   1.000
_cell.angle_alpha   90.00
_cell.angle_beta   90.00
_cell.angle_gamma   90.00
#
_symmetry.space_group_name_H-M   'P 1'
#
loop_
_entity.id
_entity.type
_entity.pdbx_description
1 polymer ?
#
loop_
_entity_poly.entity_id
_entity_poly.type
_entity_poly.pdbx_seq_one_letter_code
_entity_poly.pdbx_strand_id
1 'polypeptide(L)'
;EGYWGMIVPGRMYAHGGTGEGEMWGPAHTVAGDIGKRNAESCAAYNMLKVARYLFFIEQKPAYMDYYERTILNHILGGKSRDLDSGTALTPGNCYMYPVNPATQKEYGDGNIGTCCGGTALESHSKYQDSIYFHSTDNKELYVNLFTASTLDWTDTGLKLAQETNYPEEETST
;
A
#
# COMPACT_ATOMS: atom_id res chain seq x y z
N GLU A 1 14.56 -10.86 3.21
CA GLU A 1 15.02 -10.41 1.88
C GLU A 1 14.63 -11.37 0.75
N GLY A 2 14.82 -12.70 0.89
CA GLY A 2 14.58 -13.66 -0.19
C GLY A 2 13.19 -13.58 -0.80
N TYR A 3 12.16 -13.58 0.04
CA TYR A 3 10.77 -13.46 -0.44
C TYR A 3 10.50 -12.13 -1.14
N TRP A 4 10.95 -11.01 -0.57
CA TRP A 4 10.87 -9.69 -1.17
C TRP A 4 11.53 -9.65 -2.56
N GLY A 5 12.77 -10.14 -2.64
CA GLY A 5 13.54 -10.17 -3.88
C GLY A 5 12.94 -11.06 -4.97
N MET A 6 12.12 -12.06 -4.60
CA MET A 6 11.38 -12.87 -5.58
C MET A 6 10.15 -12.16 -6.12
N ILE A 7 9.52 -11.28 -5.37
CA ILE A 7 8.23 -10.69 -5.73
C ILE A 7 8.39 -9.30 -6.33
N VAL A 8 8.96 -8.35 -5.59
CA VAL A 8 8.91 -6.92 -5.96
C VAL A 8 9.68 -6.60 -7.24
N PRO A 9 10.97 -6.97 -7.41
CA PRO A 9 11.73 -6.53 -8.57
C PRO A 9 11.25 -7.09 -9.91
N GLY A 10 10.55 -8.23 -9.91
CA GLY A 10 10.26 -8.94 -11.14
C GLY A 10 8.79 -9.26 -11.40
N ARG A 11 7.88 -8.99 -10.43
CA ARG A 11 6.48 -9.39 -10.52
C ARG A 11 5.50 -8.28 -10.16
N MET A 12 5.99 -7.08 -9.92
CA MET A 12 5.18 -5.94 -9.52
C MET A 12 4.65 -5.17 -10.73
N TYR A 13 3.38 -4.85 -10.72
CA TYR A 13 2.78 -3.86 -11.63
C TYR A 13 3.09 -2.43 -11.16
N ALA A 14 2.87 -1.45 -12.03
CA ALA A 14 3.19 -0.05 -11.78
C ALA A 14 2.57 0.52 -10.49
N HIS A 15 1.39 0.05 -10.09
CA HIS A 15 0.67 0.48 -8.88
C HIS A 15 1.10 -0.28 -7.61
N GLY A 16 2.06 -1.19 -7.68
CA GLY A 16 2.56 -1.94 -6.53
C GLY A 16 1.94 -3.33 -6.32
N GLY A 17 0.82 -3.64 -6.97
CA GLY A 17 0.20 -4.96 -6.91
C GLY A 17 0.95 -6.00 -7.72
N THR A 18 0.66 -7.28 -7.47
CA THR A 18 1.36 -8.41 -8.10
C THR A 18 0.40 -9.54 -8.42
N GLY A 19 0.74 -10.35 -9.41
CA GLY A 19 0.06 -11.59 -9.74
C GLY A 19 -1.19 -11.44 -10.61
N GLU A 20 -1.64 -12.56 -11.16
CA GLU A 20 -2.87 -12.73 -11.92
C GLU A 20 -3.61 -13.96 -11.40
N GLY A 21 -4.92 -13.83 -11.13
CA GLY A 21 -5.74 -14.94 -10.63
C GLY A 21 -5.23 -15.56 -9.33
N GLU A 22 -4.67 -14.73 -8.43
CA GLU A 22 -4.06 -15.14 -7.15
C GLU A 22 -2.78 -15.96 -7.29
N MET A 23 -2.14 -15.92 -8.46
CA MET A 23 -0.92 -16.65 -8.74
C MET A 23 0.18 -15.72 -9.24
N TRP A 24 1.43 -16.07 -8.97
CA TRP A 24 2.58 -15.39 -9.54
C TRP A 24 3.14 -16.18 -10.71
N GLY A 25 3.18 -15.54 -11.87
CA GLY A 25 3.89 -16.04 -13.04
C GLY A 25 5.41 -15.95 -12.89
N PRO A 26 6.17 -16.28 -13.96
CA PRO A 26 7.61 -16.10 -13.98
C PRO A 26 8.02 -14.65 -13.70
N ALA A 27 9.20 -14.44 -13.13
CA ALA A 27 9.73 -13.10 -12.93
C ALA A 27 10.03 -12.42 -14.29
N HIS A 28 9.86 -11.08 -14.32
CA HIS A 28 10.13 -10.25 -15.49
C HIS A 28 9.22 -10.51 -16.72
N THR A 29 8.05 -11.10 -16.48
CA THR A 29 7.05 -11.37 -17.53
C THR A 29 5.71 -10.66 -17.25
N VAL A 30 5.68 -9.65 -16.41
CA VAL A 30 4.44 -8.98 -15.97
C VAL A 30 3.56 -8.48 -17.12
N ALA A 31 4.15 -8.10 -18.26
CA ALA A 31 3.37 -7.69 -19.43
C ALA A 31 2.58 -8.87 -20.04
N GLY A 32 3.09 -10.08 -19.93
CA GLY A 32 2.40 -11.31 -20.37
C GLY A 32 1.35 -11.80 -19.36
N ASP A 33 1.43 -11.33 -18.13
CA ASP A 33 0.52 -11.69 -17.05
C ASP A 33 -0.65 -10.70 -16.90
N ILE A 34 -0.77 -9.71 -17.81
CA ILE A 34 -1.89 -8.76 -17.78
C ILE A 34 -3.18 -9.47 -18.18
N GLY A 35 -4.09 -9.59 -17.24
CA GLY A 35 -5.37 -10.26 -17.39
C GLY A 35 -6.51 -9.44 -16.77
N LYS A 36 -7.62 -10.12 -16.49
CA LYS A 36 -8.80 -9.50 -15.89
C LYS A 36 -8.79 -9.54 -14.36
N ARG A 37 -7.95 -10.36 -13.77
CA ARG A 37 -7.90 -10.60 -12.32
C ARG A 37 -6.51 -10.34 -11.77
N ASN A 38 -5.94 -9.20 -12.11
CA ASN A 38 -4.64 -8.80 -11.62
C ASN A 38 -4.69 -8.31 -10.16
N ALA A 39 -3.56 -8.43 -9.51
CA ALA A 39 -3.24 -7.73 -8.28
C ALA A 39 -4.29 -7.85 -7.18
N GLU A 40 -4.28 -8.97 -6.49
CA GLU A 40 -5.11 -9.19 -5.30
C GLU A 40 -4.78 -8.20 -4.19
N SER A 41 -5.80 -7.57 -3.62
CA SER A 41 -5.60 -6.55 -2.57
C SER A 41 -5.03 -7.10 -1.27
N CYS A 42 -5.37 -8.36 -0.90
CA CYS A 42 -4.74 -9.02 0.24
C CYS A 42 -3.24 -9.21 0.05
N ALA A 43 -2.82 -9.67 -1.13
CA ALA A 43 -1.41 -9.89 -1.42
C ALA A 43 -0.63 -8.57 -1.31
N ALA A 44 -1.17 -7.48 -1.88
CA ALA A 44 -0.59 -6.15 -1.77
C ALA A 44 -0.49 -5.70 -0.30
N TYR A 45 -1.56 -5.84 0.47
CA TYR A 45 -1.57 -5.45 1.88
C TYR A 45 -0.55 -6.23 2.73
N ASN A 46 -0.44 -7.54 2.51
CA ASN A 46 0.56 -8.34 3.22
C ASN A 46 1.99 -7.99 2.78
N MET A 47 2.20 -7.62 1.53
CA MET A 47 3.50 -7.11 1.07
C MET A 47 3.87 -5.76 1.70
N LEU A 48 2.89 -4.89 2.03
CA LEU A 48 3.14 -3.69 2.84
C LEU A 48 3.68 -4.05 4.23
N LYS A 49 3.10 -5.07 4.88
CA LYS A 49 3.62 -5.56 6.16
C LYS A 49 5.07 -6.07 6.01
N VAL A 50 5.36 -6.82 4.96
CA VAL A 50 6.73 -7.29 4.68
C VAL A 50 7.69 -6.12 4.48
N ALA A 51 7.31 -5.11 3.68
CA ALA A 51 8.12 -3.92 3.46
C ALA A 51 8.44 -3.19 4.77
N ARG A 52 7.42 -2.97 5.60
CA ARG A 52 7.54 -2.33 6.91
C ARG A 52 8.47 -3.11 7.84
N TYR A 53 8.33 -4.43 7.93
CA TYR A 53 9.20 -5.26 8.77
C TYR A 53 10.64 -5.29 8.27
N LEU A 54 10.85 -5.30 6.96
CA LEU A 54 12.20 -5.21 6.39
C LEU A 54 12.84 -3.86 6.71
N PHE A 55 12.08 -2.78 6.70
CA PHE A 55 12.57 -1.46 7.08
C PHE A 55 13.01 -1.37 8.55
N PHE A 56 12.35 -2.08 9.46
CA PHE A 56 12.84 -2.19 10.85
C PHE A 56 14.20 -2.87 10.97
N ILE A 57 14.51 -3.79 10.06
CA ILE A 57 15.76 -4.56 10.09
C ILE A 57 16.86 -3.82 9.33
N GLU A 58 16.49 -3.26 8.17
CA GLU A 58 17.40 -2.57 7.27
C GLU A 58 16.69 -1.33 6.73
N GLN A 59 17.16 -0.16 7.05
CA GLN A 59 16.56 1.11 6.67
C GLN A 59 16.80 1.45 5.19
N LYS A 60 16.49 0.48 4.29
CA LYS A 60 16.62 0.67 2.83
C LYS A 60 15.43 1.45 2.28
N PRO A 61 15.64 2.59 1.59
CA PRO A 61 14.55 3.39 1.01
C PRO A 61 13.64 2.58 0.10
N ALA A 62 14.16 1.61 -0.64
CA ALA A 62 13.38 0.77 -1.57
C ALA A 62 12.17 0.06 -0.92
N TYR A 63 12.21 -0.23 0.38
CA TYR A 63 11.08 -0.83 1.09
C TYR A 63 9.95 0.18 1.26
N MET A 64 10.30 1.43 1.55
CA MET A 64 9.32 2.49 1.77
C MET A 64 8.83 3.10 0.45
N ASP A 65 9.66 3.14 -0.60
CA ASP A 65 9.23 3.49 -1.96
C ASP A 65 8.14 2.51 -2.45
N TYR A 66 8.32 1.21 -2.19
CA TYR A 66 7.29 0.22 -2.48
C TYR A 66 6.05 0.44 -1.61
N TYR A 67 6.24 0.70 -0.31
CA TYR A 67 5.15 0.94 0.64
C TYR A 67 4.28 2.10 0.19
N GLU A 68 4.88 3.26 -0.06
CA GLU A 68 4.18 4.47 -0.52
C GLU A 68 3.43 4.23 -1.82
N ARG A 69 4.11 3.70 -2.83
CA ARG A 69 3.52 3.37 -4.12
C ARG A 69 2.29 2.47 -3.97
N THR A 70 2.40 1.44 -3.17
CA THR A 70 1.37 0.42 -3.04
C THR A 70 0.20 0.92 -2.20
N ILE A 71 0.46 1.60 -1.07
CA ILE A 71 -0.62 2.10 -0.21
C ILE A 71 -1.47 3.15 -0.92
N LEU A 72 -0.87 4.01 -1.72
CA LEU A 72 -1.57 5.06 -2.45
C LEU A 72 -2.25 4.53 -3.73
N ASN A 73 -1.49 3.85 -4.59
CA ASN A 73 -1.99 3.50 -5.92
C ASN A 73 -2.79 2.20 -5.96
N HIS A 74 -2.50 1.25 -5.07
CA HIS A 74 -3.25 0.00 -5.00
C HIS A 74 -4.31 0.04 -3.90
N ILE A 75 -3.93 0.22 -2.65
CA ILE A 75 -4.87 0.12 -1.52
C ILE A 75 -5.88 1.28 -1.56
N LEU A 76 -5.42 2.52 -1.52
CA LEU A 76 -6.30 3.69 -1.62
C LEU A 76 -6.96 3.77 -3.00
N GLY A 77 -6.20 3.52 -4.06
CA GLY A 77 -6.70 3.48 -5.44
C GLY A 77 -7.72 2.37 -5.70
N GLY A 78 -7.72 1.30 -4.91
CA GLY A 78 -8.69 0.19 -4.93
C GLY A 78 -9.98 0.47 -4.16
N LYS A 79 -10.06 1.58 -3.42
CA LYS A 79 -11.24 1.98 -2.69
C LYS A 79 -12.23 2.72 -3.59
N SER A 80 -13.53 2.41 -3.46
CA SER A 80 -14.55 3.20 -4.13
C SER A 80 -14.62 4.63 -3.55
N ARG A 81 -14.86 5.59 -4.43
CA ARG A 81 -15.19 6.96 -4.02
C ARG A 81 -16.66 7.13 -3.67
N ASP A 82 -17.48 6.20 -4.16
CA ASP A 82 -18.91 6.19 -3.89
C ASP A 82 -19.16 5.57 -2.52
N LEU A 83 -19.69 6.34 -1.59
CA LEU A 83 -20.05 5.90 -0.25
C LEU A 83 -21.19 4.87 -0.26
N ASP A 84 -21.98 4.83 -1.35
CA ASP A 84 -23.07 3.87 -1.51
C ASP A 84 -22.59 2.52 -2.07
N SER A 85 -21.35 2.44 -2.57
CA SER A 85 -20.75 1.19 -3.03
C SER A 85 -20.06 0.47 -1.87
N GLY A 86 -20.78 -0.39 -1.23
CA GLY A 86 -20.33 -1.13 -0.06
C GLY A 86 -21.42 -1.23 0.98
N THR A 87 -21.07 -1.68 2.15
CA THR A 87 -21.99 -1.75 3.30
C THR A 87 -21.55 -0.77 4.38
N ALA A 88 -22.40 -0.56 5.39
CA ALA A 88 -22.06 0.18 6.59
C ALA A 88 -20.81 -0.37 7.33
N LEU A 89 -20.46 -1.63 7.09
CA LEU A 89 -19.32 -2.30 7.73
C LEU A 89 -18.06 -2.29 6.87
N THR A 90 -18.19 -2.23 5.54
CA THR A 90 -17.04 -2.24 4.63
C THR A 90 -17.24 -1.25 3.49
N PRO A 91 -16.33 -0.28 3.32
CA PRO A 91 -16.34 0.56 2.12
C PRO A 91 -16.11 -0.32 0.88
N GLY A 92 -16.64 0.10 -0.26
CA GLY A 92 -16.38 -0.58 -1.53
C GLY A 92 -14.88 -0.70 -1.78
N ASN A 93 -14.41 -1.92 -1.96
CA ASN A 93 -12.99 -2.24 -2.14
C ASN A 93 -12.82 -3.30 -3.23
N CYS A 94 -11.84 -3.10 -4.11
CA CYS A 94 -11.51 -4.09 -5.12
C CYS A 94 -10.91 -5.34 -4.49
N TYR A 95 -11.43 -6.52 -4.83
CA TYR A 95 -10.73 -7.77 -4.58
C TYR A 95 -9.50 -7.87 -5.47
N MET A 96 -9.72 -7.76 -6.79
CA MET A 96 -8.68 -7.68 -7.81
C MET A 96 -8.60 -6.27 -8.37
N TYR A 97 -7.42 -5.73 -8.51
CA TYR A 97 -7.19 -4.44 -9.13
C TYR A 97 -6.79 -4.65 -10.61
N PRO A 98 -7.72 -4.47 -11.55
CA PRO A 98 -7.46 -4.79 -12.94
C PRO A 98 -6.44 -3.82 -13.56
N VAL A 99 -5.49 -4.36 -14.30
CA VAL A 99 -4.50 -3.59 -15.08
C VAL A 99 -4.67 -3.75 -16.59
N ASN A 100 -5.60 -4.61 -17.02
CA ASN A 100 -5.91 -4.77 -18.43
C ASN A 100 -6.64 -3.52 -18.96
N PRO A 101 -6.25 -2.99 -20.13
CA PRO A 101 -6.93 -1.85 -20.75
C PRO A 101 -8.44 -2.05 -20.87
N ALA A 102 -9.21 -0.99 -20.61
CA ALA A 102 -10.67 -0.98 -20.64
C ALA A 102 -11.37 -1.88 -19.61
N THR A 103 -10.65 -2.42 -18.63
CA THR A 103 -11.25 -3.14 -17.51
C THR A 103 -11.63 -2.16 -16.41
N GLN A 104 -12.81 -2.33 -15.83
CA GLN A 104 -13.28 -1.51 -14.72
C GLN A 104 -13.01 -2.20 -13.38
N LYS A 105 -12.83 -1.40 -12.33
CA LYS A 105 -12.75 -1.88 -10.96
C LYS A 105 -14.11 -2.39 -10.50
N GLU A 106 -14.12 -3.56 -9.91
CA GLU A 106 -15.31 -4.17 -9.31
C GLU A 106 -15.18 -4.11 -7.78
N TYR A 107 -16.08 -3.37 -7.16
CA TYR A 107 -16.03 -3.14 -5.70
C TYR A 107 -16.86 -4.15 -4.91
N GLY A 108 -17.83 -4.83 -5.56
CA GLY A 108 -18.74 -5.78 -4.92
C GLY A 108 -19.46 -5.16 -3.70
N ASP A 109 -19.94 -6.00 -2.82
CA ASP A 109 -20.51 -5.60 -1.52
C ASP A 109 -19.40 -5.41 -0.45
N GLY A 110 -18.29 -4.71 -0.81
CA GLY A 110 -17.13 -4.56 0.05
C GLY A 110 -16.37 -5.88 0.27
N ASN A 111 -16.66 -6.90 -0.54
CA ASN A 111 -16.06 -8.24 -0.46
C ASN A 111 -16.21 -8.90 0.93
N ILE A 112 -17.32 -8.64 1.64
CA ILE A 112 -17.64 -9.24 2.95
C ILE A 112 -17.52 -10.76 2.89
N GLY A 113 -16.90 -11.34 3.92
CA GLY A 113 -16.68 -12.78 4.02
C GLY A 113 -15.53 -13.32 3.18
N THR A 114 -14.79 -12.42 2.49
CA THR A 114 -13.55 -12.78 1.79
C THR A 114 -12.32 -12.31 2.55
N CYS A 115 -11.15 -12.84 2.20
CA CYS A 115 -9.88 -12.36 2.75
C CYS A 115 -9.65 -10.87 2.43
N CYS A 116 -9.99 -10.43 1.22
CA CYS A 116 -9.84 -9.04 0.79
C CYS A 116 -10.80 -8.09 1.50
N GLY A 117 -11.99 -8.54 1.87
CA GLY A 117 -12.89 -7.77 2.74
C GLY A 117 -12.31 -7.59 4.14
N GLY A 118 -11.72 -8.64 4.71
CA GLY A 118 -11.03 -8.56 6.00
C GLY A 118 -9.82 -7.63 5.98
N THR A 119 -8.96 -7.77 4.99
CA THR A 119 -7.78 -6.89 4.86
C THR A 119 -8.16 -5.45 4.51
N ALA A 120 -9.29 -5.21 3.84
CA ALA A 120 -9.77 -3.85 3.58
C ALA A 120 -10.09 -3.10 4.87
N LEU A 121 -10.77 -3.74 5.81
CA LEU A 121 -11.04 -3.14 7.13
C LEU A 121 -9.74 -2.74 7.84
N GLU A 122 -8.75 -3.61 7.80
CA GLU A 122 -7.45 -3.36 8.42
C GLU A 122 -6.64 -2.30 7.64
N SER A 123 -6.55 -2.40 6.32
CA SER A 123 -5.70 -1.55 5.49
C SER A 123 -6.14 -0.08 5.53
N HIS A 124 -7.45 0.17 5.55
CA HIS A 124 -7.97 1.55 5.62
C HIS A 124 -7.75 2.23 6.98
N SER A 125 -7.37 1.48 8.01
CA SER A 125 -6.94 2.04 9.29
C SER A 125 -5.44 2.35 9.35
N LYS A 126 -4.68 2.06 8.28
CA LYS A 126 -3.21 2.08 8.26
C LYS A 126 -2.58 3.23 7.48
N TYR A 127 -3.37 4.19 6.97
CA TYR A 127 -2.82 5.30 6.20
C TYR A 127 -1.83 6.18 6.97
N GLN A 128 -1.98 6.25 8.29
CA GLN A 128 -1.07 6.98 9.17
C GLN A 128 0.06 6.10 9.74
N ASP A 129 -0.02 4.79 9.51
CA ASP A 129 1.05 3.88 9.90
C ASP A 129 2.25 4.06 8.95
N SER A 130 3.45 3.97 9.47
CA SER A 130 4.68 4.02 8.66
C SER A 130 5.07 5.40 8.07
N ILE A 131 4.46 6.50 8.52
CA ILE A 131 4.93 7.84 8.16
C ILE A 131 6.28 8.10 8.81
N TYR A 132 6.38 7.80 10.11
CA TYR A 132 7.57 8.08 10.92
C TYR A 132 8.13 6.81 11.55
N PHE A 133 9.44 6.71 11.55
CA PHE A 133 10.18 5.71 12.31
C PHE A 133 11.32 6.39 13.05
N HIS A 134 11.77 5.82 14.14
CA HIS A 134 12.94 6.31 14.85
C HIS A 134 13.86 5.15 15.25
N SER A 135 15.14 5.48 15.45
CA SER A 135 16.10 4.53 15.99
C SER A 135 15.80 4.22 17.46
N THR A 136 16.20 3.05 17.93
CA THR A 136 15.96 2.62 19.32
C THR A 136 16.66 3.49 20.37
N ASP A 137 17.71 4.22 19.98
CA ASP A 137 18.45 5.17 20.81
C ASP A 137 17.93 6.61 20.69
N ASN A 138 16.83 6.82 19.97
CA ASN A 138 16.19 8.11 19.74
C ASN A 138 17.07 9.19 19.09
N LYS A 139 18.07 8.79 18.30
CA LYS A 139 18.98 9.76 17.61
C LYS A 139 18.61 10.01 16.17
N GLU A 140 17.87 9.10 15.55
CA GLU A 140 17.50 9.19 14.15
C GLU A 140 15.98 9.15 14.01
N LEU A 141 15.46 10.05 13.18
CA LEU A 141 14.07 10.08 12.74
C LEU A 141 14.05 9.87 11.23
N TYR A 142 13.23 8.89 10.80
CA TYR A 142 12.97 8.61 9.39
C TYR A 142 11.59 9.12 9.03
N VAL A 143 11.49 9.94 8.02
CA VAL A 143 10.23 10.42 7.43
C VAL A 143 10.05 9.70 6.11
N ASN A 144 9.12 8.77 6.05
CA ASN A 144 9.00 7.85 4.92
C ASN A 144 7.79 8.11 4.01
N LEU A 145 6.76 8.77 4.52
CA LEU A 145 5.61 9.17 3.72
C LEU A 145 5.42 10.69 3.86
N PHE A 146 5.30 11.36 2.72
CA PHE A 146 5.21 12.82 2.65
C PHE A 146 3.76 13.30 2.61
N THR A 147 2.94 12.75 3.49
CA THR A 147 1.52 13.11 3.66
C THR A 147 1.35 14.10 4.79
N ALA A 148 0.29 14.92 4.73
CA ALA A 148 -0.04 15.88 5.79
C ALA A 148 -0.20 15.15 7.13
N SER A 149 0.65 15.51 8.10
CA SER A 149 0.69 14.82 9.40
C SER A 149 1.46 15.61 10.45
N THR A 150 1.26 15.26 11.72
CA THR A 150 2.01 15.82 12.84
C THR A 150 2.60 14.71 13.68
N LEU A 151 3.82 14.92 14.15
CA LEU A 151 4.51 14.07 15.12
C LEU A 151 4.81 14.87 16.38
N ASP A 152 4.38 14.36 17.52
CA ASP A 152 4.85 14.81 18.83
C ASP A 152 5.76 13.71 19.43
N TRP A 153 7.05 13.86 19.24
CA TRP A 153 8.04 12.91 19.76
C TRP A 153 8.49 13.33 21.14
N THR A 154 7.67 13.02 22.12
CA THR A 154 7.79 13.49 23.51
C THR A 154 9.13 13.15 24.15
N ASP A 155 9.71 11.98 23.86
CA ASP A 155 10.99 11.52 24.43
C ASP A 155 12.17 12.42 24.09
N THR A 156 12.09 13.13 22.97
CA THR A 156 13.14 14.05 22.51
C THR A 156 12.73 15.52 22.62
N GLY A 157 11.45 15.78 22.88
CA GLY A 157 10.88 17.13 22.83
C GLY A 157 10.67 17.67 21.41
N LEU A 158 10.85 16.83 20.37
CA LEU A 158 10.68 17.23 18.98
C LEU A 158 9.19 17.24 18.62
N LYS A 159 8.78 18.31 17.96
CA LYS A 159 7.50 18.41 17.26
C LYS A 159 7.77 18.66 15.78
N LEU A 160 7.14 17.87 14.92
CA LEU A 160 7.25 18.00 13.47
C LEU A 160 5.85 18.08 12.87
N ALA A 161 5.65 18.98 11.92
CA ALA A 161 4.46 19.03 11.09
C ALA A 161 4.88 18.90 9.63
N GLN A 162 4.18 18.08 8.88
CA GLN A 162 4.25 18.04 7.43
C GLN A 162 2.99 18.72 6.88
N GLU A 163 3.18 19.78 6.11
CA GLU A 163 2.12 20.52 5.45
C GLU A 163 2.22 20.25 3.95
N THR A 164 1.18 19.71 3.36
CA THR A 164 1.14 19.37 1.94
C THR A 164 -0.29 19.06 1.50
N ASN A 165 -0.57 19.29 0.22
CA ASN A 165 -1.74 18.76 -0.47
C ASN A 165 -1.40 17.53 -1.33
N TYR A 166 -0.33 16.81 -0.98
CA TYR A 166 0.04 15.58 -1.68
C TYR A 166 -1.16 14.60 -1.76
N PRO A 167 -1.48 13.99 -2.91
CA PRO A 167 -0.66 13.96 -4.14
C PRO A 167 -0.96 15.07 -5.16
N GLU A 168 -1.80 16.07 -4.85
CA GLU A 168 -2.14 17.18 -5.77
C GLU A 168 -0.98 18.18 -5.91
N GLU A 169 -0.05 18.21 -4.96
CA GLU A 169 1.16 19.02 -5.00
C GLU A 169 2.42 18.14 -4.95
N GLU A 170 3.49 18.59 -5.61
CA GLU A 170 4.77 17.86 -5.67
C GLU A 170 5.66 18.09 -4.44
N THR A 171 5.29 19.02 -3.56
CA THR A 171 6.11 19.43 -2.42
C THR A 171 5.40 19.25 -1.09
N SER A 172 6.20 18.93 -0.08
CA SER A 172 5.81 18.94 1.33
C SER A 172 6.73 19.88 2.11
N THR A 173 6.19 20.63 3.06
CA THR A 173 6.92 21.57 3.92
C THR A 173 6.85 21.13 5.37
#